data_50e4f3352b9f30f001a58148bc7a41c4
#
_entry.id   50e4f3352b9f30f001a58148bc7a41c4
#
_cell.length_a   1.000
_cell.length_b   1.000
_cell.length_c   1.000
_cell.angle_alpha   90.00
_cell.angle_beta   90.00
_cell.angle_gamma   90.00
#
_symmetry.space_group_name_H-M   'P 1'
#
loop_
_entity.id
_entity.type
_entity.pdbx_description
1 polymer ?
#
loop_
_entity_poly.entity_id
_entity_poly.type
_entity_poly.pdbx_seq_one_letter_code
_entity_poly.pdbx_strand_id
1 'polypeptide(L)'
;IYPNIYRPTWKSEASNYQSATSHLSRTYATDPNYAKKLNSIIKHYHLTDFDKKHMPDLDKYSKSTGSSGTDVSGSAFKPFSISDVSSPYPYGQCTWYVYHRMNQFDSSISGDLGDAHNWNNRAESEGYTVTHTPKNHTAVVFEAGQLGADTQYGHVAFVEKVNDDGSIVISESNVKGLGVISFRTIDAEDAQDLDYIKGK
;
A
#
# COMPACT_ATOMS: atom_id res chain seq x y z
N ILE A 1 31.13 -15.60 12.62
CA ILE A 1 29.66 -15.72 12.57
C ILE A 1 29.26 -16.37 13.90
N TYR A 2 28.36 -15.75 14.67
CA TYR A 2 27.98 -16.17 16.03
C TYR A 2 26.68 -17.03 15.99
N PRO A 3 26.70 -18.31 15.59
CA PRO A 3 25.50 -19.14 15.41
C PRO A 3 24.71 -19.33 16.71
N ASN A 4 25.39 -19.27 17.85
CA ASN A 4 24.76 -19.54 19.16
C ASN A 4 23.87 -18.40 19.69
N ILE A 5 24.09 -17.14 19.24
CA ILE A 5 23.29 -15.99 19.70
C ILE A 5 21.86 -16.09 19.19
N TYR A 6 21.66 -16.55 17.97
CA TYR A 6 20.33 -16.63 17.33
C TYR A 6 19.68 -18.00 17.42
N ARG A 7 20.39 -19.01 17.94
CA ARG A 7 19.83 -20.36 18.11
C ARG A 7 18.50 -20.39 18.84
N PRO A 8 18.28 -19.61 19.94
CA PRO A 8 16.98 -19.57 20.62
C PRO A 8 15.82 -19.02 19.78
N THR A 9 16.10 -18.46 18.58
CA THR A 9 15.08 -17.97 17.66
C THR A 9 14.69 -18.97 16.59
N TRP A 10 15.42 -20.10 16.49
CA TRP A 10 15.13 -21.12 15.50
C TRP A 10 13.83 -21.86 15.83
N LYS A 11 13.10 -22.25 14.79
CA LYS A 11 11.83 -22.97 14.92
C LYS A 11 11.95 -24.26 15.74
N SER A 12 13.13 -24.91 15.73
CA SER A 12 13.44 -26.10 16.51
C SER A 12 13.69 -25.84 18.00
N GLU A 13 14.00 -24.61 18.37
CA GLU A 13 14.47 -24.25 19.72
C GLU A 13 13.47 -23.32 20.44
N ALA A 14 12.80 -22.44 19.70
CA ALA A 14 11.81 -21.52 20.26
C ALA A 14 10.49 -22.24 20.54
N SER A 15 9.95 -22.07 21.75
CA SER A 15 8.66 -22.64 22.12
C SER A 15 7.48 -22.07 21.32
N ASN A 16 7.60 -20.83 20.87
CA ASN A 16 6.66 -20.11 20.02
C ASN A 16 7.34 -18.88 19.40
N TYR A 17 6.65 -18.21 18.47
CA TYR A 17 7.22 -17.02 17.81
C TYR A 17 7.42 -15.84 18.76
N GLN A 18 6.61 -15.71 19.84
CA GLN A 18 6.78 -14.66 20.83
C GLN A 18 8.10 -14.81 21.62
N SER A 19 8.49 -16.04 21.91
CA SER A 19 9.80 -16.34 22.53
C SER A 19 10.93 -15.95 21.60
N ALA A 20 10.82 -16.28 20.30
CA ALA A 20 11.82 -15.92 19.29
C ALA A 20 11.94 -14.41 19.13
N THR A 21 10.84 -13.68 18.97
CA THR A 21 10.85 -12.23 18.82
C THR A 21 11.36 -11.49 20.06
N SER A 22 11.05 -12.02 21.27
CA SER A 22 11.58 -11.50 22.53
C SER A 22 13.09 -11.66 22.63
N HIS A 23 13.63 -12.75 22.13
CA HIS A 23 15.09 -12.97 22.06
C HIS A 23 15.73 -12.01 21.05
N LEU A 24 15.16 -11.84 19.86
CA LEU A 24 15.63 -10.88 18.86
C LEU A 24 15.63 -9.44 19.37
N SER A 25 14.62 -9.06 20.13
CA SER A 25 14.53 -7.72 20.74
C SER A 25 15.72 -7.41 21.69
N ARG A 26 16.34 -8.43 22.28
CA ARG A 26 17.48 -8.24 23.21
C ARG A 26 18.84 -8.38 22.53
N THR A 27 18.90 -9.13 21.43
CA THR A 27 20.18 -9.54 20.80
C THR A 27 20.45 -8.84 19.47
N TYR A 28 19.39 -8.45 18.75
CA TYR A 28 19.50 -7.88 17.42
C TYR A 28 19.02 -6.42 17.35
N ALA A 29 17.92 -6.08 18.01
CA ALA A 29 17.27 -4.79 17.85
C ALA A 29 17.66 -3.78 18.94
N THR A 30 17.83 -2.53 18.53
CA THR A 30 17.98 -1.39 19.44
C THR A 30 16.63 -0.78 19.84
N ASP A 31 15.55 -1.11 19.13
CA ASP A 31 14.20 -0.65 19.44
C ASP A 31 13.58 -1.47 20.57
N PRO A 32 13.25 -0.86 21.73
CA PRO A 32 12.63 -1.57 22.85
C PRO A 32 11.25 -2.18 22.52
N ASN A 33 10.58 -1.69 21.47
CA ASN A 33 9.28 -2.21 21.01
C ASN A 33 9.40 -3.22 19.87
N TYR A 34 10.61 -3.65 19.50
CA TYR A 34 10.84 -4.53 18.35
C TYR A 34 10.00 -5.82 18.41
N ALA A 35 10.05 -6.55 19.51
CA ALA A 35 9.24 -7.77 19.69
C ALA A 35 7.75 -7.48 19.55
N LYS A 36 7.26 -6.40 20.14
CA LYS A 36 5.85 -6.00 20.06
C LYS A 36 5.42 -5.71 18.62
N LYS A 37 6.25 -4.99 17.87
CA LYS A 37 5.99 -4.69 16.44
C LYS A 37 5.97 -5.96 15.60
N LEU A 38 6.97 -6.84 15.75
CA LEU A 38 7.00 -8.13 15.04
C LEU A 38 5.79 -9.01 15.38
N ASN A 39 5.44 -9.13 16.67
CA ASN A 39 4.30 -9.93 17.10
C ASN A 39 2.98 -9.39 16.55
N SER A 40 2.84 -8.06 16.45
CA SER A 40 1.70 -7.40 15.80
C SER A 40 1.59 -7.80 14.33
N ILE A 41 2.69 -7.74 13.59
CA ILE A 41 2.75 -8.12 12.16
C ILE A 41 2.39 -9.61 12.00
N ILE A 42 3.04 -10.50 12.77
CA ILE A 42 2.80 -11.94 12.70
C ILE A 42 1.32 -12.26 12.98
N LYS A 43 0.73 -11.60 13.98
CA LYS A 43 -0.67 -11.78 14.34
C LYS A 43 -1.61 -11.19 13.28
N HIS A 44 -1.33 -9.98 12.82
CA HIS A 44 -2.15 -9.28 11.83
C HIS A 44 -2.26 -10.04 10.51
N TYR A 45 -1.12 -10.54 10.02
CA TYR A 45 -1.06 -11.28 8.76
C TYR A 45 -1.22 -12.80 8.92
N HIS A 46 -1.56 -13.28 10.13
CA HIS A 46 -1.73 -14.72 10.42
C HIS A 46 -0.55 -15.59 9.98
N LEU A 47 0.69 -15.06 10.08
CA LEU A 47 1.87 -15.71 9.50
C LEU A 47 2.16 -17.10 10.08
N THR A 48 1.64 -17.42 11.28
CA THR A 48 1.74 -18.77 11.89
C THR A 48 1.03 -19.85 11.08
N ASP A 49 0.09 -19.49 10.20
CA ASP A 49 -0.59 -20.47 9.35
C ASP A 49 0.31 -21.07 8.29
N PHE A 50 1.37 -20.34 7.88
CA PHE A 50 2.42 -20.83 6.99
C PHE A 50 3.38 -21.81 7.67
N ASP A 51 3.32 -21.96 8.99
CA ASP A 51 4.09 -22.97 9.72
C ASP A 51 3.47 -24.37 9.67
N LYS A 52 2.24 -24.49 9.16
CA LYS A 52 1.55 -25.77 9.00
C LYS A 52 2.07 -26.55 7.80
N LYS A 53 1.95 -27.89 7.83
CA LYS A 53 2.44 -28.78 6.76
C LYS A 53 1.70 -28.62 5.42
N HIS A 54 0.53 -27.99 5.42
CA HIS A 54 -0.26 -27.72 4.24
C HIS A 54 -0.23 -26.23 3.95
N MET A 55 -0.12 -25.88 2.67
CA MET A 55 -0.26 -24.49 2.21
C MET A 55 -1.59 -23.93 2.76
N PRO A 56 -1.58 -22.82 3.46
CA PRO A 56 -2.82 -22.19 3.89
C PRO A 56 -3.66 -21.78 2.69
N ASP A 57 -4.97 -21.77 2.87
CA ASP A 57 -5.90 -21.25 1.89
C ASP A 57 -5.67 -19.73 1.75
N LEU A 58 -5.00 -19.35 0.67
CA LEU A 58 -4.60 -17.95 0.44
C LEU A 58 -5.80 -17.02 0.25
N ASP A 59 -6.96 -17.56 -0.13
CA ASP A 59 -8.19 -16.77 -0.29
C ASP A 59 -8.71 -16.23 1.06
N LYS A 60 -8.30 -16.83 2.17
CA LYS A 60 -8.63 -16.33 3.52
C LYS A 60 -7.77 -15.13 3.94
N TYR A 61 -6.59 -14.96 3.36
CA TYR A 61 -5.65 -13.88 3.71
C TYR A 61 -5.96 -12.58 2.98
N SER A 62 -6.67 -12.66 1.86
CA SER A 62 -7.18 -11.49 1.15
C SER A 62 -8.34 -10.79 1.89
N LYS A 63 -8.92 -11.43 2.92
CA LYS A 63 -10.11 -10.96 3.64
C LYS A 63 -9.86 -10.43 5.05
N SER A 64 -8.62 -10.39 5.54
CA SER A 64 -8.32 -10.14 6.96
C SER A 64 -7.29 -9.06 7.19
N THR A 65 -7.43 -7.93 6.57
CA THR A 65 -6.73 -6.73 7.03
C THR A 65 -7.76 -5.70 7.44
N GLY A 66 -7.95 -5.56 8.75
CA GLY A 66 -8.70 -4.46 9.33
C GLY A 66 -7.96 -3.14 9.12
N SER A 67 -8.05 -2.68 7.94
CA SER A 67 -7.94 -1.31 7.47
C SER A 67 -8.94 -1.26 6.33
N SER A 68 -9.83 -0.32 6.37
CA SER A 68 -10.88 -0.05 5.40
C SER A 68 -10.43 -0.35 3.95
N GLY A 69 -10.72 -1.54 3.45
CA GLY A 69 -10.36 -1.92 2.08
C GLY A 69 -10.33 -3.43 1.86
N THR A 70 -11.33 -3.98 1.17
CA THR A 70 -11.30 -5.35 0.66
C THR A 70 -10.38 -5.43 -0.56
N ASP A 71 -9.40 -6.36 -0.55
CA ASP A 71 -8.60 -6.67 -1.74
C ASP A 71 -9.54 -7.07 -2.89
N VAL A 72 -9.41 -6.41 -4.02
CA VAL A 72 -10.22 -6.64 -5.24
C VAL A 72 -9.35 -7.33 -6.29
N SER A 73 -9.97 -8.26 -7.04
CA SER A 73 -9.27 -8.88 -8.17
C SER A 73 -9.01 -7.86 -9.28
N GLY A 74 -7.74 -7.64 -9.59
CA GLY A 74 -7.33 -6.75 -10.67
C GLY A 74 -7.76 -7.19 -12.08
N SER A 75 -8.24 -8.43 -12.23
CA SER A 75 -8.68 -8.97 -13.53
C SER A 75 -9.94 -8.29 -14.10
N ALA A 76 -10.67 -7.54 -13.28
CA ALA A 76 -11.83 -6.77 -13.71
C ALA A 76 -11.48 -5.45 -14.41
N PHE A 77 -10.20 -5.02 -14.36
CA PHE A 77 -9.75 -3.74 -14.86
C PHE A 77 -8.77 -3.90 -16.03
N LYS A 78 -8.61 -2.85 -16.82
CA LYS A 78 -7.62 -2.81 -17.91
C LYS A 78 -6.23 -3.16 -17.35
N PRO A 79 -5.54 -4.17 -17.89
CA PRO A 79 -4.20 -4.52 -17.43
C PRO A 79 -3.26 -3.31 -17.45
N PHE A 80 -2.40 -3.21 -16.45
CA PHE A 80 -1.39 -2.15 -16.43
C PHE A 80 -0.34 -2.39 -17.52
N SER A 81 0.00 -1.33 -18.22
CA SER A 81 1.17 -1.27 -19.10
C SER A 81 1.89 0.05 -18.87
N ILE A 82 3.21 0.01 -18.94
CA ILE A 82 4.02 1.23 -18.90
C ILE A 82 3.69 2.03 -20.15
N SER A 83 3.32 3.30 -19.98
CA SER A 83 3.08 4.22 -21.09
C SER A 83 4.41 4.58 -21.79
N ASP A 84 4.35 4.98 -23.06
CA ASP A 84 5.52 5.40 -23.83
C ASP A 84 6.13 6.71 -23.31
N VAL A 85 5.50 7.36 -22.37
CA VAL A 85 5.97 8.59 -21.73
C VAL A 85 7.02 8.24 -20.67
N SER A 86 8.19 8.88 -20.74
CA SER A 86 9.22 8.75 -19.72
C SER A 86 8.72 9.31 -18.38
N SER A 87 8.75 8.50 -17.35
CA SER A 87 8.38 8.96 -16.00
C SER A 87 9.57 9.59 -15.29
N PRO A 88 9.41 10.78 -14.69
CA PRO A 88 10.42 11.39 -13.83
C PRO A 88 10.42 10.77 -12.40
N TYR A 89 9.40 9.98 -12.05
CA TYR A 89 9.31 9.32 -10.75
C TYR A 89 10.10 8.03 -10.71
N PRO A 90 10.72 7.67 -9.58
CA PRO A 90 11.48 6.44 -9.42
C PRO A 90 10.62 5.20 -9.71
N TYR A 91 11.19 4.26 -10.47
CA TYR A 91 10.51 3.02 -10.87
C TYR A 91 9.89 2.27 -9.70
N GLY A 92 8.67 1.82 -9.90
CA GLY A 92 7.95 0.95 -8.97
C GLY A 92 7.32 1.66 -7.78
N GLN A 93 7.57 2.96 -7.57
CA GLN A 93 6.92 3.76 -6.53
C GLN A 93 5.44 4.04 -6.87
N CYS A 94 4.66 4.43 -5.87
CA CYS A 94 3.26 4.79 -6.06
C CYS A 94 3.09 5.94 -7.06
N THR A 95 3.94 6.96 -6.98
CA THR A 95 3.96 8.11 -7.90
C THR A 95 4.28 7.71 -9.34
N TRP A 96 5.25 6.81 -9.54
CA TRP A 96 5.59 6.26 -10.85
C TRP A 96 4.40 5.49 -11.45
N TYR A 97 3.75 4.66 -10.65
CA TYR A 97 2.61 3.88 -11.09
C TYR A 97 1.45 4.76 -11.54
N VAL A 98 1.02 5.69 -10.67
CA VAL A 98 -0.11 6.58 -10.97
C VAL A 98 0.17 7.43 -12.19
N TYR A 99 1.40 7.94 -12.35
CA TYR A 99 1.82 8.70 -13.54
C TYR A 99 1.57 7.90 -14.83
N HIS A 100 2.04 6.65 -14.90
CA HIS A 100 1.83 5.79 -16.07
C HIS A 100 0.37 5.35 -16.19
N ARG A 101 -0.30 5.05 -15.08
CA ARG A 101 -1.70 4.60 -15.10
C ARG A 101 -2.63 5.68 -15.62
N MET A 102 -2.46 6.91 -15.23
CA MET A 102 -3.24 8.03 -15.76
C MET A 102 -3.03 8.22 -17.25
N ASN A 103 -1.78 8.20 -17.72
CA ASN A 103 -1.47 8.27 -19.15
C ASN A 103 -2.09 7.12 -19.95
N GLN A 104 -2.27 5.94 -19.34
CA GLN A 104 -2.93 4.79 -19.98
C GLN A 104 -4.43 5.04 -20.24
N PHE A 105 -5.02 6.02 -19.58
CA PHE A 105 -6.41 6.46 -19.73
C PHE A 105 -6.53 7.87 -20.38
N ASP A 106 -5.52 8.28 -21.15
CA ASP A 106 -5.48 9.56 -21.83
C ASP A 106 -5.69 10.75 -20.87
N SER A 107 -5.21 10.61 -19.63
CA SER A 107 -5.31 11.59 -18.56
C SER A 107 -3.91 11.86 -18.02
N SER A 108 -3.33 12.99 -18.38
CA SER A 108 -1.95 13.31 -17.99
C SER A 108 -1.89 14.02 -16.64
N ILE A 109 -0.80 13.77 -15.90
CA ILE A 109 -0.47 14.47 -14.67
C ILE A 109 0.98 14.95 -14.72
N SER A 110 1.28 16.05 -14.02
CA SER A 110 2.63 16.61 -13.97
C SER A 110 3.66 15.62 -13.42
N GLY A 111 4.86 15.67 -13.97
CA GLY A 111 6.01 14.92 -13.46
C GLY A 111 6.75 15.60 -12.32
N ASP A 112 6.31 16.77 -11.84
CA ASP A 112 7.02 17.58 -10.85
C ASP A 112 6.20 17.82 -9.56
N LEU A 113 5.27 16.90 -9.25
CA LEU A 113 4.45 17.02 -8.04
C LEU A 113 5.18 16.55 -6.76
N GLY A 114 6.37 15.97 -6.88
CA GLY A 114 7.21 15.55 -5.76
C GLY A 114 6.69 14.32 -5.02
N ASP A 115 6.85 14.30 -3.69
CA ASP A 115 6.36 13.22 -2.84
C ASP A 115 4.84 13.16 -2.81
N ALA A 116 4.29 11.97 -2.56
CA ALA A 116 2.88 11.67 -2.73
C ALA A 116 1.95 12.63 -1.97
N HIS A 117 2.26 12.94 -0.70
CA HIS A 117 1.46 13.86 0.12
C HIS A 117 1.46 15.32 -0.38
N ASN A 118 2.33 15.69 -1.32
CA ASN A 118 2.38 17.03 -1.90
C ASN A 118 1.54 17.15 -3.18
N TRP A 119 1.06 16.04 -3.72
CA TRP A 119 0.45 16.00 -5.04
C TRP A 119 -0.80 16.88 -5.16
N ASN A 120 -1.67 16.88 -4.14
CA ASN A 120 -2.88 17.72 -4.10
C ASN A 120 -2.53 19.21 -4.22
N ASN A 121 -1.68 19.70 -3.32
CA ASN A 121 -1.29 21.12 -3.24
C ASN A 121 -0.52 21.59 -4.50
N ARG A 122 0.41 20.76 -4.99
CA ARG A 122 1.19 21.11 -6.18
C ARG A 122 0.35 21.05 -7.45
N ALA A 123 -0.51 20.05 -7.59
CA ALA A 123 -1.43 19.95 -8.71
C ALA A 123 -2.37 21.17 -8.77
N GLU A 124 -2.90 21.60 -7.62
CA GLU A 124 -3.73 22.81 -7.55
C GLU A 124 -2.96 24.05 -8.01
N SER A 125 -1.71 24.23 -7.55
CA SER A 125 -0.85 25.33 -7.97
C SER A 125 -0.47 25.28 -9.48
N GLU A 126 -0.45 24.11 -10.07
CA GLU A 126 -0.25 23.93 -11.52
C GLU A 126 -1.56 24.01 -12.34
N GLY A 127 -2.69 24.33 -11.70
CA GLY A 127 -3.99 24.52 -12.35
C GLY A 127 -4.72 23.23 -12.71
N TYR A 128 -4.42 22.13 -12.00
CA TYR A 128 -5.26 20.93 -12.02
C TYR A 128 -6.50 21.14 -11.16
N THR A 129 -7.57 20.42 -11.48
CA THR A 129 -8.74 20.36 -10.61
C THR A 129 -8.50 19.35 -9.48
N VAL A 130 -8.49 19.83 -8.24
CA VAL A 130 -8.44 19.01 -7.03
C VAL A 130 -9.79 19.10 -6.32
N THR A 131 -10.31 17.97 -5.84
CA THR A 131 -11.65 17.88 -5.25
C THR A 131 -11.73 16.71 -4.28
N HIS A 132 -12.68 16.77 -3.33
CA HIS A 132 -13.03 15.64 -2.45
C HIS A 132 -14.08 14.69 -3.06
N THR A 133 -14.52 14.95 -4.28
CA THR A 133 -15.49 14.06 -4.94
C THR A 133 -14.77 13.03 -5.79
N PRO A 134 -14.87 11.74 -5.45
CA PRO A 134 -14.21 10.67 -6.19
C PRO A 134 -14.76 10.57 -7.62
N LYS A 135 -13.86 10.30 -8.56
CA LYS A 135 -14.19 10.08 -9.96
C LYS A 135 -13.28 9.00 -10.56
N ASN A 136 -13.84 8.19 -11.44
CA ASN A 136 -13.06 7.21 -12.19
C ASN A 136 -11.90 7.88 -12.94
N HIS A 137 -10.77 7.21 -12.97
CA HIS A 137 -9.57 7.59 -13.69
C HIS A 137 -8.93 8.91 -13.20
N THR A 138 -9.06 9.19 -11.90
CA THR A 138 -8.33 10.27 -11.22
C THR A 138 -7.23 9.69 -10.34
N ALA A 139 -6.21 10.50 -10.03
CA ALA A 139 -5.30 10.18 -8.94
C ALA A 139 -6.00 10.48 -7.61
N VAL A 140 -5.80 9.65 -6.60
CA VAL A 140 -6.23 9.88 -5.23
C VAL A 140 -5.01 10.00 -4.33
N VAL A 141 -5.03 11.01 -3.46
CA VAL A 141 -3.92 11.36 -2.56
C VAL A 141 -4.28 10.98 -1.13
N PHE A 142 -3.34 10.36 -0.46
CA PHE A 142 -3.39 10.05 0.97
C PHE A 142 -2.31 10.86 1.67
N GLU A 143 -2.71 11.63 2.65
CA GLU A 143 -1.78 12.36 3.51
C GLU A 143 -0.87 11.40 4.30
N ALA A 144 0.20 11.94 4.88
CA ALA A 144 1.14 11.15 5.67
C ALA A 144 0.42 10.42 6.82
N GLY A 145 0.47 9.08 6.80
CA GLY A 145 -0.18 8.20 7.77
C GLY A 145 -1.67 7.94 7.56
N GLN A 146 -2.33 8.61 6.60
CA GLN A 146 -3.76 8.43 6.31
C GLN A 146 -4.02 7.06 5.70
N LEU A 147 -5.00 6.32 6.23
CA LEU A 147 -5.43 4.99 5.75
C LEU A 147 -4.27 4.00 5.50
N GLY A 148 -3.23 4.08 6.32
CA GLY A 148 -2.06 3.21 6.22
C GLY A 148 -0.97 3.69 5.25
N ALA A 149 -1.08 4.90 4.71
CA ALA A 149 -0.04 5.54 3.93
C ALA A 149 1.27 5.73 4.73
N ASP A 150 2.38 5.88 4.03
CA ASP A 150 3.67 6.17 4.66
C ASP A 150 3.57 7.45 5.50
N THR A 151 4.17 7.42 6.70
CA THR A 151 4.06 8.52 7.68
C THR A 151 4.92 9.73 7.36
N GLN A 152 5.78 9.65 6.36
CA GLN A 152 6.63 10.73 5.88
C GLN A 152 6.24 11.20 4.49
N TYR A 153 6.00 10.25 3.57
CA TYR A 153 5.81 10.55 2.14
C TYR A 153 4.35 10.53 1.70
N GLY A 154 3.43 10.04 2.57
CA GLY A 154 2.06 9.79 2.16
C GLY A 154 1.93 8.69 1.12
N HIS A 155 0.88 8.71 0.33
CA HIS A 155 0.66 7.75 -0.74
C HIS A 155 -0.20 8.35 -1.85
N VAL A 156 -0.09 7.81 -3.06
CA VAL A 156 -1.01 8.08 -4.17
C VAL A 156 -1.45 6.78 -4.83
N ALA A 157 -2.69 6.74 -5.28
CA ALA A 157 -3.26 5.62 -6.00
C ALA A 157 -4.11 6.12 -7.17
N PHE A 158 -4.59 5.20 -7.99
CA PHE A 158 -5.45 5.49 -9.13
C PHE A 158 -6.86 4.96 -8.87
N VAL A 159 -7.88 5.78 -9.10
CA VAL A 159 -9.28 5.38 -8.95
C VAL A 159 -9.71 4.60 -10.19
N GLU A 160 -9.85 3.29 -10.03
CA GLU A 160 -10.33 2.39 -11.10
C GLU A 160 -11.83 2.47 -11.26
N LYS A 161 -12.55 2.58 -10.16
CA LYS A 161 -14.01 2.60 -10.14
C LYS A 161 -14.57 3.33 -8.91
N VAL A 162 -15.60 4.12 -9.11
CA VAL A 162 -16.49 4.60 -8.06
C VAL A 162 -17.74 3.71 -8.08
N ASN A 163 -18.09 3.13 -6.94
CA ASN A 163 -19.26 2.28 -6.79
C ASN A 163 -20.51 3.12 -6.48
N ASP A 164 -21.70 2.51 -6.65
CA ASP A 164 -22.98 3.21 -6.43
C ASP A 164 -23.21 3.63 -4.98
N ASP A 165 -22.54 2.95 -4.02
CA ASP A 165 -22.59 3.28 -2.58
C ASP A 165 -21.60 4.39 -2.19
N GLY A 166 -20.83 4.92 -3.14
CA GLY A 166 -19.80 5.93 -2.92
C GLY A 166 -18.43 5.40 -2.53
N SER A 167 -18.29 4.10 -2.29
CA SER A 167 -16.96 3.48 -2.12
C SER A 167 -16.18 3.50 -3.42
N ILE A 168 -14.85 3.43 -3.33
CA ILE A 168 -13.98 3.43 -4.51
C ILE A 168 -13.10 2.19 -4.57
N VAL A 169 -12.86 1.67 -5.75
CA VAL A 169 -11.81 0.69 -6.00
C VAL A 169 -10.60 1.42 -6.55
N ILE A 170 -9.47 1.26 -5.89
CA ILE A 170 -8.20 1.85 -6.29
C ILE A 170 -7.21 0.77 -6.72
N SER A 171 -6.28 1.17 -7.58
CA SER A 171 -5.06 0.44 -7.87
C SER A 171 -3.84 1.25 -7.43
N GLU A 172 -2.84 0.58 -6.90
CA GLU A 172 -1.71 1.22 -6.25
C GLU A 172 -0.44 0.37 -6.40
N SER A 173 0.72 0.99 -6.27
CA SER A 173 2.02 0.29 -6.29
C SER A 173 2.80 0.57 -5.02
N ASN A 174 3.72 -0.34 -4.69
CA ASN A 174 4.65 -0.25 -3.56
C ASN A 174 4.02 -0.39 -2.15
N VAL A 175 2.77 -0.81 -2.05
CA VAL A 175 2.15 -1.18 -0.75
C VAL A 175 2.50 -2.62 -0.37
N LYS A 176 2.50 -3.52 -1.35
CA LYS A 176 2.85 -4.95 -1.18
C LYS A 176 4.29 -5.26 -1.63
N GLY A 177 5.09 -4.24 -1.90
CA GLY A 177 6.47 -4.33 -2.38
C GLY A 177 6.71 -3.44 -3.60
N LEU A 178 7.96 -3.06 -3.84
CA LEU A 178 8.36 -2.15 -4.92
C LEU A 178 7.92 -2.69 -6.28
N GLY A 179 7.12 -1.93 -7.00
CA GLY A 179 6.60 -2.29 -8.32
C GLY A 179 5.47 -3.33 -8.31
N VAL A 180 5.06 -3.83 -7.14
CA VAL A 180 3.92 -4.73 -7.01
C VAL A 180 2.63 -3.91 -7.04
N ILE A 181 1.80 -4.19 -8.04
CA ILE A 181 0.49 -3.54 -8.19
C ILE A 181 -0.54 -4.32 -7.38
N SER A 182 -1.29 -3.61 -6.56
CA SER A 182 -2.39 -4.15 -5.76
C SER A 182 -3.66 -3.32 -5.92
N PHE A 183 -4.79 -3.92 -5.55
CA PHE A 183 -6.10 -3.31 -5.63
C PHE A 183 -6.78 -3.42 -4.27
N ARG A 184 -7.47 -2.38 -3.85
CA ARG A 184 -8.33 -2.39 -2.66
C ARG A 184 -9.53 -1.47 -2.82
N THR A 185 -10.55 -1.72 -2.02
CA THR A 185 -11.71 -0.83 -1.89
C THR A 185 -11.48 0.12 -0.72
N ILE A 186 -11.81 1.37 -0.89
CA ILE A 186 -11.90 2.37 0.19
C ILE A 186 -13.39 2.62 0.41
N ASP A 187 -13.84 2.57 1.65
CA ASP A 187 -15.23 2.77 2.00
C ASP A 187 -15.68 4.20 1.71
N ALA A 188 -16.98 4.41 1.51
CA ALA A 188 -17.53 5.70 1.11
C ALA A 188 -17.25 6.83 2.11
N GLU A 189 -17.21 6.53 3.42
CA GLU A 189 -16.87 7.47 4.47
C GLU A 189 -15.42 7.95 4.34
N ASP A 190 -14.48 7.01 4.25
CA ASP A 190 -13.06 7.31 4.06
C ASP A 190 -12.77 8.00 2.72
N ALA A 191 -13.50 7.60 1.66
CA ALA A 191 -13.31 8.15 0.31
C ALA A 191 -13.65 9.66 0.22
N GLN A 192 -14.56 10.15 1.06
CA GLN A 192 -14.94 11.58 1.10
C GLN A 192 -13.86 12.46 1.74
N ASP A 193 -12.96 11.87 2.53
CA ASP A 193 -11.88 12.58 3.23
C ASP A 193 -10.59 12.63 2.41
N LEU A 194 -10.60 12.11 1.17
CA LEU A 194 -9.43 12.08 0.28
C LEU A 194 -9.49 13.16 -0.78
N ASP A 195 -8.31 13.55 -1.28
CA ASP A 195 -8.17 14.47 -2.41
C ASP A 195 -8.04 13.70 -3.73
N TYR A 196 -8.76 14.16 -4.74
CA TYR A 196 -8.77 13.59 -6.09
C TYR A 196 -8.28 14.61 -7.10
N ILE A 197 -7.28 14.23 -7.88
CA ILE A 197 -6.70 15.08 -8.91
C ILE A 197 -7.21 14.60 -10.28
N LYS A 198 -7.91 15.47 -10.98
CA LYS A 198 -8.29 15.22 -12.36
C LYS A 198 -7.13 15.59 -13.28
N GLY A 199 -6.65 14.65 -14.08
CA GLY A 199 -5.65 14.92 -15.12
C GLY A 199 -6.17 15.81 -16.25
N LYS A 200 -5.24 16.30 -17.04
CA LYS A 200 -5.47 17.12 -18.22
C LYS A 200 -5.47 16.28 -19.48
#